data_5e4d2943c1ea232b534d54563bbff6e9
#
_entry.id   5e4d2943c1ea232b534d54563bbff6e9
#
_cell.length_a   1.000
_cell.length_b   1.000
_cell.length_c   1.000
_cell.angle_alpha   90.00
_cell.angle_beta   90.00
_cell.angle_gamma   90.00
#
_symmetry.space_group_name_H-M   'P 1'
#
loop_
_entity.id
_entity.type
_entity.pdbx_description
1 polymer ?
#
loop_
_entity_poly.entity_id
_entity_poly.type
_entity_poly.pdbx_seq_one_letter_code
_entity_poly.pdbx_strand_id
1 'polypeptide(L)'
;MASIAGKRATLAGIRTEVRSRPVARGMRRLRVPRASWIIAGLGLLLVVAVSAAGVGVDISTMRAQERSIEGLRTQVHSLQGTIDAQPDWASIARQVEPSVFTIETAYGLGSGWVARAGASGSELVTNFHVIDEAWSSGVGAVDVRQGDRTIRGTIERVDPNDDLAIIHVTEVLPTLRTAPARPTLAQAVMVVGSPLGLGGSISVGVISGFRSVEGSDYVQFSAPISPGNSGGPVVDARGRVVAVASAKFEGPGIEALSLGIPVQTACTAAVVCQPGSDK
;
A
#
# COMPACT_ATOMS: atom_id res chain seq x y z
N MET A 1 7.29 -46.33 -29.14
CA MET A 1 7.63 -47.75 -29.40
C MET A 1 7.12 -48.60 -28.27
N ALA A 2 6.52 -49.70 -28.63
CA ALA A 2 5.93 -50.81 -27.90
C ALA A 2 4.45 -50.66 -27.54
N SER A 3 3.69 -51.07 -28.49
CA SER A 3 2.44 -51.78 -28.63
C SER A 3 2.41 -53.06 -27.81
N ILE A 4 1.30 -53.36 -27.12
CA ILE A 4 0.88 -54.73 -26.85
C ILE A 4 -0.62 -54.82 -27.05
N ALA A 5 -0.94 -55.64 -28.06
CA ALA A 5 -2.24 -56.04 -28.49
C ALA A 5 -2.74 -57.25 -27.67
N GLY A 6 -4.05 -57.41 -27.59
CA GLY A 6 -4.73 -58.66 -27.78
C GLY A 6 -5.03 -59.54 -26.57
N LYS A 7 -6.32 -59.77 -26.33
CA LYS A 7 -6.92 -61.09 -26.58
C LYS A 7 -8.43 -61.08 -26.32
N ARG A 8 -9.18 -61.27 -27.38
CA ARG A 8 -10.56 -61.76 -27.35
C ARG A 8 -10.56 -63.21 -26.98
N ALA A 9 -11.42 -63.67 -26.09
CA ALA A 9 -11.77 -65.07 -25.91
C ALA A 9 -13.28 -65.22 -26.07
N THR A 10 -13.61 -65.91 -27.11
CA THR A 10 -14.94 -66.46 -27.47
C THR A 10 -15.19 -67.70 -26.64
N LEU A 11 -16.32 -67.80 -25.95
CA LEU A 11 -16.80 -69.11 -25.45
C LEU A 11 -18.23 -69.34 -25.91
N ALA A 12 -18.33 -70.39 -26.72
CA ALA A 12 -19.56 -70.98 -27.28
C ALA A 12 -20.26 -71.84 -26.24
N GLY A 13 -21.55 -71.81 -26.27
CA GLY A 13 -22.55 -72.85 -26.22
C GLY A 13 -22.52 -73.88 -25.08
N ILE A 14 -23.48 -73.80 -24.15
CA ILE A 14 -24.07 -74.99 -23.56
C ILE A 14 -25.58 -74.79 -23.49
N ARG A 15 -26.32 -75.49 -24.36
CA ARG A 15 -27.75 -75.65 -24.28
C ARG A 15 -28.01 -76.73 -23.25
N THR A 16 -28.73 -76.48 -22.19
CA THR A 16 -29.34 -77.45 -21.32
C THR A 16 -30.89 -77.36 -21.41
N GLU A 17 -31.44 -78.36 -21.93
CA GLU A 17 -32.88 -78.66 -22.09
C GLU A 17 -33.47 -78.90 -20.69
N VAL A 18 -34.35 -78.03 -20.18
CA VAL A 18 -35.08 -78.28 -18.94
C VAL A 18 -36.54 -78.61 -19.25
N ARG A 19 -36.83 -79.83 -19.04
CA ARG A 19 -38.15 -80.50 -19.14
C ARG A 19 -39.11 -79.92 -18.11
N SER A 20 -40.13 -79.21 -18.54
CA SER A 20 -41.19 -78.64 -17.70
C SER A 20 -42.15 -79.73 -17.16
N ARG A 21 -42.22 -79.80 -15.84
CA ARG A 21 -43.31 -80.49 -15.14
C ARG A 21 -44.31 -79.47 -14.64
N PRO A 22 -45.60 -79.60 -14.82
CA PRO A 22 -46.61 -78.71 -14.28
C PRO A 22 -46.79 -78.99 -12.79
N VAL A 23 -46.46 -78.01 -11.96
CA VAL A 23 -46.80 -77.98 -10.53
C VAL A 23 -48.06 -77.15 -10.36
N ALA A 24 -49.14 -77.77 -10.01
CA ALA A 24 -50.39 -77.13 -9.61
C ALA A 24 -50.16 -76.43 -8.28
N ARG A 25 -50.05 -75.12 -8.32
CA ARG A 25 -50.00 -74.29 -7.11
C ARG A 25 -51.39 -73.89 -6.69
N GLY A 26 -51.88 -74.52 -5.66
CA GLY A 26 -53.02 -74.04 -4.89
C GLY A 26 -52.68 -72.70 -4.20
N MET A 27 -53.25 -71.62 -4.67
CA MET A 27 -53.13 -70.29 -4.00
C MET A 27 -53.90 -70.34 -2.69
N ARG A 28 -53.22 -70.59 -1.57
CA ARG A 28 -53.72 -70.25 -0.25
C ARG A 28 -53.71 -68.71 -0.10
N ARG A 29 -54.91 -68.12 -0.11
CA ARG A 29 -55.03 -66.67 0.26
C ARG A 29 -54.65 -66.55 1.74
N LEU A 30 -53.46 -66.02 2.00
CA LEU A 30 -53.05 -65.61 3.32
C LEU A 30 -53.93 -64.40 3.73
N ARG A 31 -54.84 -64.59 4.64
CA ARG A 31 -55.55 -63.46 5.31
C ARG A 31 -54.57 -62.77 6.24
N VAL A 32 -54.00 -61.68 5.75
CA VAL A 32 -53.16 -60.80 6.58
C VAL A 32 -54.05 -60.11 7.64
N PRO A 33 -53.76 -60.26 8.93
CA PRO A 33 -54.61 -59.65 9.98
C PRO A 33 -54.60 -58.18 9.84
N ARG A 34 -55.71 -57.46 10.06
CA ARG A 34 -55.86 -56.00 9.98
C ARG A 34 -54.82 -55.27 10.82
N ALA A 35 -54.34 -55.88 11.92
CA ALA A 35 -53.26 -55.32 12.77
C ALA A 35 -51.93 -55.12 12.01
N SER A 36 -51.61 -55.95 11.02
CA SER A 36 -50.34 -55.87 10.23
C SER A 36 -50.31 -54.61 9.37
N TRP A 37 -51.46 -54.15 8.87
CA TRP A 37 -51.57 -52.91 8.09
C TRP A 37 -51.40 -51.67 8.95
N ILE A 38 -51.84 -51.70 10.21
CA ILE A 38 -51.65 -50.58 11.16
C ILE A 38 -50.19 -50.46 11.56
N ILE A 39 -49.51 -51.58 11.80
CA ILE A 39 -48.06 -51.58 12.12
C ILE A 39 -47.22 -51.08 10.94
N ALA A 40 -47.55 -51.52 9.72
CA ALA A 40 -46.89 -51.09 8.51
C ALA A 40 -47.10 -49.58 8.26
N GLY A 41 -48.32 -49.07 8.50
CA GLY A 41 -48.63 -47.63 8.38
C GLY A 41 -47.90 -46.78 9.42
N LEU A 42 -47.80 -47.22 10.65
CA LEU A 42 -47.06 -46.54 11.72
C LEU A 42 -45.54 -46.55 11.43
N GLY A 43 -45.00 -47.64 10.93
CA GLY A 43 -43.60 -47.73 10.50
C GLY A 43 -43.27 -46.77 9.37
N LEU A 44 -44.14 -46.68 8.36
CA LEU A 44 -43.96 -45.73 7.25
C LEU A 44 -44.01 -44.28 7.70
N LEU A 45 -44.97 -43.94 8.61
CA LEU A 45 -45.08 -42.61 9.19
C LEU A 45 -43.83 -42.23 9.99
N LEU A 46 -43.25 -43.18 10.74
CA LEU A 46 -42.01 -42.92 11.49
C LEU A 46 -40.83 -42.68 10.55
N VAL A 47 -40.70 -43.47 9.50
CA VAL A 47 -39.61 -43.26 8.49
C VAL A 47 -39.75 -41.91 7.81
N VAL A 48 -40.96 -41.52 7.41
CA VAL A 48 -41.22 -40.22 6.82
C VAL A 48 -40.91 -39.07 7.81
N ALA A 49 -41.31 -39.22 9.06
CA ALA A 49 -41.01 -38.19 10.08
C ALA A 49 -39.51 -38.06 10.37
N VAL A 50 -38.76 -39.17 10.47
CA VAL A 50 -37.29 -39.17 10.64
C VAL A 50 -36.59 -38.57 9.43
N SER A 51 -37.03 -38.93 8.21
CA SER A 51 -36.48 -38.36 6.99
C SER A 51 -36.76 -36.86 6.87
N ALA A 52 -37.98 -36.42 7.22
CA ALA A 52 -38.34 -34.99 7.23
C ALA A 52 -37.53 -34.19 8.27
N ALA A 53 -37.32 -34.78 9.45
CA ALA A 53 -36.49 -34.18 10.49
C ALA A 53 -35.02 -34.05 10.05
N GLY A 54 -34.46 -35.11 9.39
CA GLY A 54 -33.11 -35.09 8.86
C GLY A 54 -32.92 -34.05 7.77
N VAL A 55 -33.85 -33.93 6.82
CA VAL A 55 -33.83 -32.89 5.79
C VAL A 55 -33.99 -31.48 6.40
N GLY A 56 -34.81 -31.33 7.44
CA GLY A 56 -34.99 -30.04 8.15
C GLY A 56 -33.70 -29.58 8.83
N VAL A 57 -32.94 -30.51 9.43
CA VAL A 57 -31.62 -30.18 10.05
C VAL A 57 -30.62 -29.77 8.99
N ASP A 58 -30.53 -30.50 7.85
CA ASP A 58 -29.62 -30.14 6.76
C ASP A 58 -29.89 -28.74 6.18
N ILE A 59 -31.15 -28.38 5.98
CA ILE A 59 -31.53 -27.06 5.47
C ILE A 59 -31.18 -25.97 6.50
N SER A 60 -31.33 -26.23 7.78
CA SER A 60 -31.00 -25.26 8.82
C SER A 60 -29.50 -25.00 8.93
N THR A 61 -28.69 -26.05 8.82
CA THR A 61 -27.23 -25.94 8.81
C THR A 61 -26.71 -25.25 7.54
N MET A 62 -27.28 -25.56 6.37
CA MET A 62 -26.95 -24.85 5.12
C MET A 62 -27.26 -23.35 5.22
N ARG A 63 -28.42 -22.96 5.72
CA ARG A 63 -28.78 -21.56 5.93
C ARG A 63 -27.90 -20.86 6.97
N ALA A 64 -27.42 -21.58 7.97
CA ALA A 64 -26.47 -21.04 8.95
C ALA A 64 -25.10 -20.80 8.32
N GLN A 65 -24.63 -21.74 7.47
CA GLN A 65 -23.41 -21.60 6.70
C GLN A 65 -23.49 -20.46 5.68
N GLU A 66 -24.60 -20.33 4.94
CA GLU A 66 -24.82 -19.23 4.00
C GLU A 66 -24.73 -17.86 4.71
N ARG A 67 -25.37 -17.69 5.88
CA ARG A 67 -25.27 -16.47 6.66
C ARG A 67 -23.86 -16.18 7.16
N SER A 68 -23.12 -17.21 7.55
CA SER A 68 -21.73 -17.07 7.96
C SER A 68 -20.83 -16.64 6.78
N ILE A 69 -21.03 -17.23 5.59
CA ILE A 69 -20.30 -16.85 4.37
C ILE A 69 -20.62 -15.40 3.97
N GLU A 70 -21.87 -15.00 4.04
CA GLU A 70 -22.28 -13.62 3.72
C GLU A 70 -21.70 -12.61 4.73
N GLY A 71 -21.68 -12.96 6.02
CA GLY A 71 -21.01 -12.17 7.05
C GLY A 71 -19.52 -12.01 6.81
N LEU A 72 -18.84 -13.09 6.44
CA LEU A 72 -17.41 -13.06 6.09
C LEU A 72 -17.15 -12.24 4.82
N ARG A 73 -17.99 -12.36 3.80
CA ARG A 73 -17.88 -11.54 2.58
C ARG A 73 -18.02 -10.06 2.90
N THR A 74 -18.99 -9.69 3.71
CA THR A 74 -19.18 -8.29 4.13
C THR A 74 -17.97 -7.77 4.91
N GLN A 75 -17.39 -8.59 5.80
CA GLN A 75 -16.15 -8.24 6.51
C GLN A 75 -14.96 -8.08 5.54
N VAL A 76 -14.79 -9.00 4.61
CA VAL A 76 -13.72 -8.92 3.59
C VAL A 76 -13.88 -7.66 2.75
N HIS A 77 -15.09 -7.34 2.28
CA HIS A 77 -15.34 -6.11 1.52
C HIS A 77 -15.08 -4.84 2.34
N SER A 78 -15.45 -4.83 3.63
CA SER A 78 -15.17 -3.67 4.49
C SER A 78 -13.68 -3.48 4.76
N LEU A 79 -12.94 -4.57 4.98
CA LEU A 79 -11.48 -4.55 5.15
C LEU A 79 -10.78 -4.13 3.85
N GLN A 80 -11.24 -4.64 2.73
CA GLN A 80 -10.72 -4.28 1.41
C GLN A 80 -10.91 -2.80 1.11
N GLY A 81 -12.11 -2.25 1.38
CA GLY A 81 -12.37 -0.82 1.27
C GLY A 81 -11.49 0.05 2.19
N THR A 82 -11.12 -0.46 3.36
CA THR A 82 -10.19 0.23 4.28
C THR A 82 -8.75 0.21 3.74
N ILE A 83 -8.32 -0.91 3.17
CA ILE A 83 -6.98 -1.05 2.55
C ILE A 83 -6.89 -0.17 1.29
N ASP A 84 -7.91 -0.18 0.44
CA ASP A 84 -7.96 0.61 -0.79
C ASP A 84 -8.03 2.13 -0.53
N ALA A 85 -8.48 2.53 0.68
CA ALA A 85 -8.49 3.92 1.11
C ALA A 85 -7.11 4.43 1.60
N GLN A 86 -6.15 3.53 1.84
CA GLN A 86 -4.79 3.94 2.22
C GLN A 86 -3.97 4.31 0.99
N PRO A 87 -3.12 5.35 1.07
CA PRO A 87 -2.22 5.68 -0.03
C PRO A 87 -1.26 4.53 -0.34
N ASP A 88 -1.07 4.23 -1.62
CA ASP A 88 0.00 3.31 -2.05
C ASP A 88 1.37 4.01 -1.95
N TRP A 89 1.89 4.04 -0.71
CA TRP A 89 3.17 4.67 -0.41
C TRP A 89 4.33 4.08 -1.21
N ALA A 90 4.27 2.80 -1.56
CA ALA A 90 5.32 2.18 -2.36
C ALA A 90 5.32 2.72 -3.80
N SER A 91 4.16 2.95 -4.39
CA SER A 91 4.04 3.59 -5.71
C SER A 91 4.46 5.05 -5.67
N ILE A 92 4.04 5.79 -4.63
CA ILE A 92 4.39 7.19 -4.44
C ILE A 92 5.92 7.34 -4.25
N ALA A 93 6.54 6.46 -3.46
CA ALA A 93 7.99 6.45 -3.27
C ALA A 93 8.74 6.28 -4.59
N ARG A 94 8.37 5.29 -5.40
CA ARG A 94 8.97 5.08 -6.73
C ARG A 94 8.82 6.28 -7.67
N GLN A 95 7.76 7.05 -7.52
CA GLN A 95 7.52 8.27 -8.30
C GLN A 95 8.39 9.43 -7.82
N VAL A 96 8.58 9.56 -6.51
CA VAL A 96 9.25 10.71 -5.86
C VAL A 96 10.76 10.54 -5.83
N GLU A 97 11.25 9.33 -5.52
CA GLU A 97 12.67 9.03 -5.30
C GLU A 97 13.60 9.49 -6.44
N PRO A 98 13.24 9.36 -7.74
CA PRO A 98 14.12 9.82 -8.82
C PRO A 98 14.41 11.32 -8.82
N SER A 99 13.63 12.12 -8.07
CA SER A 99 13.77 13.57 -7.94
C SER A 99 14.42 14.00 -6.64
N VAL A 100 14.87 13.05 -5.79
CA VAL A 100 15.48 13.32 -4.48
C VAL A 100 16.95 12.93 -4.49
N PHE A 101 17.79 13.81 -4.00
CA PHE A 101 19.24 13.69 -4.03
C PHE A 101 19.84 13.94 -2.66
N THR A 102 21.02 13.37 -2.41
CA THR A 102 21.88 13.79 -1.31
C THR A 102 22.61 15.06 -1.72
N ILE A 103 22.62 16.07 -0.88
CA ILE A 103 23.44 17.27 -0.99
C ILE A 103 24.62 17.06 -0.03
N GLU A 104 25.81 16.95 -0.58
CA GLU A 104 27.04 16.69 0.17
C GLU A 104 28.01 17.86 0.01
N THR A 105 28.56 18.28 1.13
CA THR A 105 29.63 19.29 1.23
C THR A 105 30.83 18.68 1.96
N ALA A 106 31.93 19.40 2.05
CA ALA A 106 33.07 18.99 2.87
C ALA A 106 32.75 18.97 4.38
N TYR A 107 31.65 19.61 4.79
CA TYR A 107 31.31 19.85 6.20
C TYR A 107 30.11 19.03 6.67
N GLY A 108 29.28 18.53 5.76
CA GLY A 108 28.08 17.80 6.12
C GLY A 108 27.27 17.33 4.93
N LEU A 109 26.16 16.70 5.20
CA LEU A 109 25.26 16.19 4.19
C LEU A 109 23.78 16.39 4.61
N GLY A 110 22.93 16.51 3.61
CA GLY A 110 21.47 16.54 3.73
C GLY A 110 20.82 16.02 2.47
N SER A 111 19.56 16.29 2.33
CA SER A 111 18.75 15.95 1.16
C SER A 111 18.39 17.21 0.37
N GLY A 112 18.03 16.99 -0.90
CA GLY A 112 17.44 18.03 -1.75
C GLY A 112 16.51 17.40 -2.76
N TRP A 113 15.61 18.17 -3.32
CA TRP A 113 14.66 17.70 -4.34
C TRP A 113 14.55 18.69 -5.50
N VAL A 114 14.30 18.16 -6.70
CA VAL A 114 14.23 18.94 -7.92
C VAL A 114 12.89 19.68 -7.99
N ALA A 115 12.93 21.00 -7.82
CA ALA A 115 11.73 21.86 -7.87
C ALA A 115 11.43 22.36 -9.28
N ARG A 116 12.47 22.60 -10.09
CA ARG A 116 12.34 23.12 -11.46
C ARG A 116 13.41 22.52 -12.37
N ALA A 117 13.04 22.30 -13.62
CA ALA A 117 13.98 21.94 -14.68
C ALA A 117 13.65 22.70 -15.97
N GLY A 118 14.68 23.04 -16.74
CA GLY A 118 14.56 23.77 -17.99
C GLY A 118 15.76 23.54 -18.91
N ALA A 119 15.88 24.33 -19.94
CA ALA A 119 16.98 24.20 -20.92
C ALA A 119 18.38 24.46 -20.34
N SER A 120 18.47 25.21 -19.23
CA SER A 120 19.73 25.52 -18.52
C SER A 120 20.12 24.48 -17.47
N GLY A 121 19.28 23.47 -17.22
CA GLY A 121 19.50 22.48 -16.17
C GLY A 121 18.35 22.42 -15.16
N SER A 122 18.66 22.09 -13.91
CA SER A 122 17.66 21.91 -12.84
C SER A 122 18.03 22.68 -11.59
N GLU A 123 17.00 23.11 -10.85
CA GLU A 123 17.13 23.74 -9.53
C GLU A 123 16.60 22.80 -8.47
N LEU A 124 17.43 22.53 -7.48
CA LEU A 124 17.09 21.71 -6.32
C LEU A 124 16.91 22.62 -5.09
N VAL A 125 15.89 22.31 -4.29
CA VAL A 125 15.66 22.89 -2.97
C VAL A 125 16.35 22.03 -1.92
N THR A 126 17.03 22.65 -0.99
CA THR A 126 17.57 22.05 0.25
C THR A 126 17.45 23.06 1.41
N ASN A 127 17.83 22.67 2.63
CA ASN A 127 17.96 23.64 3.72
C ASN A 127 19.26 24.41 3.65
N PHE A 128 19.23 25.65 4.18
CA PHE A 128 20.43 26.49 4.28
C PHE A 128 21.46 25.86 5.21
N HIS A 129 21.05 25.37 6.39
CA HIS A 129 21.97 24.74 7.35
C HIS A 129 22.72 23.52 6.80
N VAL A 130 22.26 22.89 5.69
CA VAL A 130 22.98 21.80 5.02
C VAL A 130 24.22 22.31 4.30
N ILE A 131 24.23 23.58 3.88
CA ILE A 131 25.28 24.15 3.04
C ILE A 131 25.95 25.39 3.67
N ASP A 132 25.52 25.83 4.86
CA ASP A 132 25.91 27.10 5.49
C ASP A 132 27.42 27.22 5.72
N GLU A 133 28.10 26.17 6.17
CA GLU A 133 29.56 26.17 6.36
C GLU A 133 30.28 26.26 5.02
N ALA A 134 29.81 25.57 3.97
CA ALA A 134 30.37 25.69 2.64
C ALA A 134 30.17 27.11 2.08
N TRP A 135 28.96 27.64 2.20
CA TRP A 135 28.64 29.02 1.77
C TRP A 135 29.47 30.05 2.48
N SER A 136 29.56 30.00 3.83
CA SER A 136 30.31 30.93 4.67
C SER A 136 31.81 30.85 4.42
N SER A 137 32.33 29.69 4.01
CA SER A 137 33.74 29.50 3.61
C SER A 137 34.03 29.93 2.17
N GLY A 138 33.05 30.50 1.45
CA GLY A 138 33.18 30.91 0.06
C GLY A 138 33.19 29.75 -0.94
N VAL A 139 32.82 28.54 -0.52
CA VAL A 139 32.66 27.38 -1.39
C VAL A 139 31.27 27.41 -2.02
N GLY A 140 31.22 27.88 -3.27
CA GLY A 140 29.96 28.01 -4.01
C GLY A 140 29.47 26.72 -4.67
N ALA A 141 30.10 25.57 -4.40
CA ALA A 141 29.82 24.33 -5.09
C ALA A 141 29.61 23.16 -4.11
N VAL A 142 28.67 22.27 -4.44
CA VAL A 142 28.31 21.06 -3.67
C VAL A 142 28.26 19.84 -4.57
N ASP A 143 28.31 18.66 -4.00
CA ASP A 143 28.09 17.41 -4.71
C ASP A 143 26.63 16.98 -4.52
N VAL A 144 25.91 16.78 -5.64
CA VAL A 144 24.54 16.31 -5.73
C VAL A 144 24.57 14.85 -6.11
N ARG A 145 24.21 13.94 -5.18
CA ARG A 145 24.41 12.50 -5.35
C ARG A 145 23.09 11.72 -5.35
N GLN A 146 23.06 10.68 -6.16
CA GLN A 146 21.98 9.69 -6.15
C GLN A 146 22.56 8.31 -6.49
N GLY A 147 22.63 7.42 -5.51
CA GLY A 147 23.37 6.17 -5.63
C GLY A 147 24.85 6.43 -5.93
N ASP A 148 25.37 5.81 -6.96
CA ASP A 148 26.77 5.99 -7.40
C ASP A 148 26.99 7.22 -8.29
N ARG A 149 25.91 7.92 -8.67
CA ARG A 149 25.96 9.11 -9.53
C ARG A 149 26.25 10.35 -8.70
N THR A 150 27.21 11.16 -9.14
CA THR A 150 27.51 12.47 -8.58
C THR A 150 27.44 13.53 -9.67
N ILE A 151 26.74 14.62 -9.40
CA ILE A 151 26.60 15.79 -10.27
C ILE A 151 27.16 16.97 -9.52
N ARG A 152 27.97 17.82 -10.15
CA ARG A 152 28.44 19.05 -9.54
C ARG A 152 27.32 20.08 -9.55
N GLY A 153 26.95 20.57 -8.36
CA GLY A 153 25.98 21.62 -8.17
C GLY A 153 26.64 22.94 -7.74
N THR A 154 25.98 24.05 -8.07
CA THR A 154 26.37 25.40 -7.64
C THR A 154 25.31 25.95 -6.71
N ILE A 155 25.71 26.51 -5.56
CA ILE A 155 24.81 27.22 -4.67
C ILE A 155 24.43 28.53 -5.36
N GLU A 156 23.18 28.67 -5.79
CA GLU A 156 22.72 29.80 -6.58
C GLU A 156 22.07 30.87 -5.71
N ARG A 157 21.27 30.46 -4.74
CA ARG A 157 20.55 31.36 -3.83
C ARG A 157 20.46 30.75 -2.44
N VAL A 158 20.46 31.61 -1.44
CA VAL A 158 20.25 31.22 -0.03
C VAL A 158 19.24 32.14 0.64
N ASP A 159 18.47 31.59 1.55
CA ASP A 159 17.60 32.31 2.46
C ASP A 159 17.84 31.78 3.89
N PRO A 160 18.77 32.40 4.62
CA PRO A 160 19.06 32.01 6.00
C PRO A 160 17.90 32.18 6.97
N ASN A 161 16.97 33.13 6.70
CA ASN A 161 15.83 33.39 7.60
C ASN A 161 14.80 32.25 7.55
N ASP A 162 14.54 31.74 6.35
CA ASP A 162 13.61 30.62 6.13
C ASP A 162 14.33 29.27 6.04
N ASP A 163 15.64 29.22 6.36
CA ASP A 163 16.48 28.00 6.31
C ASP A 163 16.39 27.27 4.95
N LEU A 164 16.49 28.01 3.84
CA LEU A 164 16.38 27.47 2.48
C LEU A 164 17.61 27.79 1.63
N ALA A 165 17.93 26.89 0.70
CA ALA A 165 18.94 27.13 -0.33
C ALA A 165 18.53 26.47 -1.66
N ILE A 166 19.02 27.06 -2.76
CA ILE A 166 18.85 26.58 -4.13
C ILE A 166 20.18 26.17 -4.70
N ILE A 167 20.21 24.93 -5.17
CA ILE A 167 21.34 24.35 -5.87
C ILE A 167 21.00 24.24 -7.34
N HIS A 168 21.83 24.80 -8.21
CA HIS A 168 21.72 24.62 -9.65
C HIS A 168 22.63 23.50 -10.13
N VAL A 169 22.10 22.65 -11.02
CA VAL A 169 22.86 21.66 -11.76
C VAL A 169 22.58 21.81 -13.27
N THR A 170 23.58 21.59 -14.11
CA THR A 170 23.45 21.76 -15.57
C THR A 170 22.64 20.63 -16.23
N GLU A 171 22.34 19.58 -15.50
CA GLU A 171 21.57 18.43 -16.01
C GLU A 171 20.06 18.66 -15.82
N VAL A 172 19.28 18.14 -16.78
CA VAL A 172 17.81 18.15 -16.70
C VAL A 172 17.35 16.91 -15.94
N LEU A 173 16.80 17.12 -14.75
CA LEU A 173 16.39 16.08 -13.80
C LEU A 173 14.88 16.04 -13.67
N PRO A 174 14.28 14.89 -13.23
CA PRO A 174 12.87 14.79 -12.94
C PRO A 174 12.46 15.76 -11.83
N THR A 175 11.34 16.45 -11.99
CA THR A 175 10.84 17.45 -11.03
C THR A 175 9.72 16.89 -10.17
N LEU A 176 9.59 17.38 -8.93
CA LEU A 176 8.41 17.19 -8.10
C LEU A 176 7.46 18.38 -8.25
N ARG A 177 6.16 18.05 -8.25
CA ARG A 177 5.12 19.09 -8.17
C ARG A 177 4.92 19.50 -6.72
N THR A 178 4.56 20.75 -6.50
CA THR A 178 4.20 21.28 -5.18
C THR A 178 2.69 21.23 -4.96
N ALA A 179 2.27 21.09 -3.72
CA ALA A 179 0.86 21.18 -3.36
C ALA A 179 0.39 22.65 -3.51
N PRO A 180 -0.78 22.91 -4.12
CA PRO A 180 -1.28 24.27 -4.36
C PRO A 180 -1.74 24.97 -3.08
N ALA A 181 -2.02 24.22 -2.01
CA ALA A 181 -2.51 24.75 -0.75
C ALA A 181 -1.73 24.15 0.44
N ARG A 182 -1.83 24.82 1.59
CA ARG A 182 -1.30 24.29 2.85
C ARG A 182 -1.95 22.93 3.17
N PRO A 183 -1.18 21.97 3.75
CA PRO A 183 -1.73 20.72 4.18
C PRO A 183 -2.75 20.90 5.33
N THR A 184 -3.59 19.90 5.55
CA THR A 184 -4.58 19.89 6.64
C THR A 184 -4.12 18.98 7.78
N LEU A 185 -4.66 19.19 8.98
CA LEU A 185 -4.44 18.29 10.12
C LEU A 185 -4.90 16.86 9.77
N ALA A 186 -4.15 15.87 10.26
CA ALA A 186 -4.32 14.46 10.00
C ALA A 186 -4.12 14.03 8.53
N GLN A 187 -3.75 14.94 7.63
CA GLN A 187 -3.37 14.58 6.26
C GLN A 187 -2.16 13.64 6.28
N ALA A 188 -2.27 12.50 5.62
CA ALA A 188 -1.19 11.53 5.48
C ALA A 188 -0.05 12.10 4.63
N VAL A 189 1.18 11.89 5.07
CA VAL A 189 2.40 12.38 4.41
C VAL A 189 3.52 11.35 4.48
N MET A 190 4.44 11.47 3.54
CA MET A 190 5.67 10.69 3.48
C MET A 190 6.86 11.65 3.34
N VAL A 191 7.88 11.41 4.15
CA VAL A 191 9.20 12.07 3.99
C VAL A 191 10.08 11.16 3.15
N VAL A 192 10.72 11.74 2.16
CA VAL A 192 11.73 11.06 1.34
C VAL A 192 13.05 11.80 1.49
N GLY A 193 14.03 11.14 2.06
CA GLY A 193 15.37 11.68 2.22
C GLY A 193 16.41 10.77 1.61
N SER A 194 17.64 11.24 1.54
CA SER A 194 18.79 10.46 1.08
C SER A 194 19.92 10.50 2.13
N PRO A 195 19.67 10.03 3.38
CA PRO A 195 20.68 10.07 4.42
C PRO A 195 21.85 9.16 4.05
N LEU A 196 23.06 9.65 4.28
CA LEU A 196 24.31 8.89 4.09
C LEU A 196 24.57 8.39 2.66
N GLY A 197 23.87 8.94 1.66
CA GLY A 197 23.99 8.47 0.28
C GLY A 197 23.45 7.05 0.03
N LEU A 198 22.74 6.49 1.00
CA LEU A 198 22.21 5.11 0.95
C LEU A 198 20.93 4.96 0.12
N GLY A 199 20.56 5.97 -0.69
CA GLY A 199 19.36 5.92 -1.53
C GLY A 199 18.06 5.74 -0.71
N GLY A 200 17.18 6.75 -0.76
CA GLY A 200 15.78 6.64 -0.36
C GLY A 200 15.48 6.18 1.07
N SER A 201 15.74 7.00 2.09
CA SER A 201 15.12 6.78 3.40
C SER A 201 13.70 7.33 3.39
N ILE A 202 12.74 6.47 3.70
CA ILE A 202 11.31 6.80 3.66
C ILE A 202 10.72 6.65 5.06
N SER A 203 9.96 7.66 5.49
CA SER A 203 9.12 7.59 6.68
C SER A 203 7.72 8.11 6.40
N VAL A 204 6.71 7.51 7.03
CA VAL A 204 5.29 7.85 6.82
C VAL A 204 4.69 8.34 8.14
N GLY A 205 3.84 9.33 8.05
CA GLY A 205 3.12 9.89 9.19
C GLY A 205 1.95 10.76 8.76
N VAL A 206 1.55 11.66 9.63
CA VAL A 206 0.46 12.62 9.38
C VAL A 206 0.88 14.03 9.80
N ILE A 207 0.25 15.03 9.22
CA ILE A 207 0.34 16.42 9.70
C ILE A 207 -0.27 16.48 11.09
N SER A 208 0.51 16.83 12.09
CA SER A 208 0.10 16.85 13.49
C SER A 208 -0.09 18.25 14.07
N GLY A 209 0.32 19.30 13.36
CA GLY A 209 0.14 20.69 13.80
C GLY A 209 0.78 21.71 12.88
N PHE A 210 0.59 22.96 13.25
CA PHE A 210 1.26 24.12 12.67
C PHE A 210 1.91 24.90 13.79
N ARG A 211 3.14 25.35 13.59
CA ARG A 211 3.94 26.08 14.59
C ARG A 211 4.49 27.34 14.00
N SER A 212 4.63 28.38 14.83
CA SER A 212 5.45 29.54 14.51
C SER A 212 6.55 29.61 15.56
N VAL A 213 7.79 29.56 15.12
CA VAL A 213 8.98 29.57 15.98
C VAL A 213 9.88 30.69 15.47
N GLU A 214 10.21 31.65 16.35
CA GLU A 214 11.06 32.80 16.03
C GLU A 214 10.60 33.59 14.80
N GLY A 215 9.29 33.61 14.54
CA GLY A 215 8.70 34.31 13.40
C GLY A 215 8.57 33.51 12.10
N SER A 216 9.16 32.32 12.04
CA SER A 216 9.04 31.44 10.89
C SER A 216 7.93 30.40 11.11
N ASP A 217 7.17 30.13 10.07
CA ASP A 217 6.08 29.15 10.09
C ASP A 217 6.59 27.74 9.75
N TYR A 218 6.10 26.75 10.50
CA TYR A 218 6.43 25.33 10.30
C TYR A 218 5.19 24.46 10.23
N VAL A 219 5.27 23.42 9.43
CA VAL A 219 4.36 22.28 9.42
C VAL A 219 4.93 21.20 10.34
N GLN A 220 4.20 20.84 11.40
CA GLN A 220 4.56 19.73 12.28
C GLN A 220 3.97 18.43 11.73
N PHE A 221 4.75 17.36 11.74
CA PHE A 221 4.30 16.05 11.30
C PHE A 221 4.91 14.92 12.16
N SER A 222 4.24 13.76 12.17
CA SER A 222 4.63 12.62 12.99
C SER A 222 5.58 11.63 12.30
N ALA A 223 5.83 11.78 10.99
CA ALA A 223 6.81 10.97 10.28
C ALA A 223 8.20 11.20 10.89
N PRO A 224 8.92 10.14 11.33
CA PRO A 224 10.26 10.31 11.89
C PRO A 224 11.24 10.86 10.86
N ILE A 225 12.08 11.81 11.27
CA ILE A 225 13.22 12.27 10.48
C ILE A 225 14.52 12.07 11.27
N SER A 226 15.60 11.93 10.55
CA SER A 226 16.95 11.73 11.07
C SER A 226 17.93 12.67 10.36
N PRO A 227 19.13 12.91 10.91
CA PRO A 227 20.18 13.63 10.22
C PRO A 227 20.38 13.09 8.80
N GLY A 228 20.40 13.99 7.82
CA GLY A 228 20.42 13.66 6.40
C GLY A 228 19.06 13.74 5.70
N ASN A 229 17.92 13.75 6.43
CA ASN A 229 16.61 14.04 5.84
C ASN A 229 16.34 15.53 5.64
N SER A 230 17.10 16.41 6.32
CA SER A 230 16.99 17.87 6.17
C SER A 230 17.15 18.28 4.72
N GLY A 231 16.25 19.14 4.23
CA GLY A 231 16.15 19.56 2.83
C GLY A 231 15.35 18.61 1.93
N GLY A 232 15.02 17.42 2.41
CA GLY A 232 14.19 16.45 1.68
C GLY A 232 12.70 16.84 1.61
N PRO A 233 11.96 16.37 0.59
CA PRO A 233 10.55 16.68 0.45
C PRO A 233 9.69 15.87 1.44
N VAL A 234 8.69 16.55 2.00
CA VAL A 234 7.52 15.96 2.65
C VAL A 234 6.40 15.97 1.62
N VAL A 235 5.92 14.80 1.21
CA VAL A 235 4.94 14.68 0.13
C VAL A 235 3.59 14.16 0.62
N ASP A 236 2.53 14.57 -0.06
CA ASP A 236 1.18 14.07 0.17
C ASP A 236 0.92 12.71 -0.55
N ALA A 237 -0.28 12.17 -0.38
CA ALA A 237 -0.71 10.92 -1.01
C ALA A 237 -0.77 10.95 -2.56
N ARG A 238 -0.50 12.11 -3.17
CA ARG A 238 -0.38 12.28 -4.63
C ARG A 238 1.07 12.52 -5.08
N GLY A 239 2.05 12.39 -4.17
CA GLY A 239 3.46 12.66 -4.45
C GLY A 239 3.79 14.15 -4.61
N ARG A 240 2.92 15.07 -4.15
CA ARG A 240 3.16 16.51 -4.22
C ARG A 240 3.82 17.01 -2.94
N VAL A 241 4.83 17.83 -3.07
CA VAL A 241 5.56 18.39 -1.93
C VAL A 241 4.66 19.37 -1.16
N VAL A 242 4.49 19.13 0.14
CA VAL A 242 3.73 19.97 1.07
C VAL A 242 4.64 20.76 2.02
N ALA A 243 5.85 20.24 2.29
CA ALA A 243 6.85 20.91 3.10
C ALA A 243 8.27 20.41 2.75
N VAL A 244 9.28 21.14 3.19
CA VAL A 244 10.69 20.75 3.18
C VAL A 244 11.05 20.30 4.60
N ALA A 245 11.51 19.07 4.78
CA ALA A 245 11.91 18.56 6.09
C ALA A 245 13.13 19.37 6.61
N SER A 246 13.08 19.87 7.83
CA SER A 246 14.15 20.75 8.34
C SER A 246 14.67 20.28 9.70
N ALA A 247 13.85 20.26 10.74
CA ALA A 247 14.30 20.02 12.10
C ALA A 247 13.41 19.03 12.83
N LYS A 248 13.92 18.48 13.92
CA LYS A 248 13.12 17.77 14.92
C LYS A 248 13.33 18.42 16.28
N PHE A 249 12.28 18.51 17.05
CA PHE A 249 12.43 18.81 18.47
C PHE A 249 12.93 17.54 19.20
N GLU A 250 14.04 17.68 19.92
CA GLU A 250 14.58 16.65 20.78
C GLU A 250 14.52 17.12 22.24
N GLY A 251 14.09 16.25 23.12
CA GLY A 251 14.09 16.50 24.56
C GLY A 251 13.49 15.35 25.34
N PRO A 252 13.68 15.32 26.66
CA PRO A 252 13.08 14.28 27.51
C PRO A 252 11.55 14.27 27.37
N GLY A 253 10.98 13.15 26.93
CA GLY A 253 9.52 12.99 26.74
C GLY A 253 8.97 13.61 25.46
N ILE A 254 9.82 14.04 24.52
CA ILE A 254 9.43 14.52 23.20
C ILE A 254 9.73 13.41 22.18
N GLU A 255 8.67 12.86 21.58
CA GLU A 255 8.79 11.85 20.52
C GLU A 255 8.03 12.31 19.29
N ALA A 256 8.56 12.01 18.10
CA ALA A 256 7.90 12.21 16.80
C ALA A 256 7.41 13.65 16.53
N LEU A 257 8.17 14.67 16.96
CA LEU A 257 7.93 16.07 16.63
C LEU A 257 8.89 16.53 15.53
N SER A 258 8.58 16.15 14.29
CA SER A 258 9.31 16.61 13.12
C SER A 258 8.71 17.91 12.58
N LEU A 259 9.56 18.82 12.13
CA LEU A 259 9.17 20.10 11.53
C LEU A 259 9.62 20.17 10.08
N GLY A 260 8.82 20.81 9.26
CA GLY A 260 9.15 21.15 7.88
C GLY A 260 8.74 22.57 7.55
N ILE A 261 9.49 23.20 6.70
CA ILE A 261 9.19 24.52 6.14
C ILE A 261 8.05 24.35 5.13
N PRO A 262 6.94 25.10 5.23
CA PRO A 262 5.85 25.02 4.26
C PRO A 262 6.37 25.19 2.83
N VAL A 263 5.92 24.37 1.89
CA VAL A 263 6.38 24.48 0.50
C VAL A 263 6.04 25.85 -0.10
N GLN A 264 4.98 26.51 0.37
CA GLN A 264 4.61 27.86 -0.06
C GLN A 264 5.70 28.87 0.28
N THR A 265 6.36 28.75 1.45
CA THR A 265 7.53 29.56 1.82
C THR A 265 8.67 29.33 0.84
N ALA A 266 9.01 28.05 0.55
CA ALA A 266 10.04 27.71 -0.44
C ALA A 266 9.71 28.27 -1.83
N CYS A 267 8.43 28.29 -2.22
CA CYS A 267 8.01 28.82 -3.52
C CYS A 267 8.07 30.34 -3.61
N THR A 268 7.91 31.07 -2.52
CA THR A 268 7.93 32.55 -2.50
C THR A 268 9.31 33.11 -2.21
N ALA A 269 10.04 32.52 -1.28
CA ALA A 269 11.34 33.06 -0.82
C ALA A 269 12.48 32.72 -1.77
N ALA A 270 12.48 31.54 -2.38
CA ALA A 270 13.67 31.06 -3.09
C ALA A 270 13.41 30.49 -4.50
N VAL A 271 12.24 29.98 -4.84
CA VAL A 271 12.03 29.20 -6.06
C VAL A 271 10.71 29.51 -6.74
N VAL A 272 10.72 29.53 -8.07
CA VAL A 272 9.50 29.43 -8.88
C VAL A 272 9.07 27.96 -8.91
N CYS A 273 8.24 27.58 -7.96
CA CYS A 273 7.65 26.25 -7.91
C CYS A 273 6.62 26.04 -9.02
N GLN A 274 6.50 24.81 -9.50
CA GLN A 274 5.40 24.43 -10.40
C GLN A 274 4.25 23.86 -9.54
N PRO A 275 3.17 24.62 -9.30
CA PRO A 275 2.02 24.08 -8.59
C PRO A 275 1.42 22.91 -9.37
N GLY A 276 1.07 21.84 -8.66
CA GLY A 276 0.35 20.71 -9.25
C GLY A 276 -1.01 21.19 -9.74
N SER A 277 -1.28 21.12 -11.05
CA SER A 277 -2.64 21.23 -11.56
C SER A 277 -3.42 20.01 -11.09
N ASP A 278 -4.52 20.22 -10.37
CA ASP A 278 -5.50 19.19 -10.14
C ASP A 278 -6.15 18.85 -11.51
N LYS A 279 -5.75 17.73 -12.11
CA LYS A 279 -6.44 17.06 -13.21
C LYS A 279 -6.87 15.69 -12.75
#